data_b4d32b52020e719ae738ff34c9401de2
#
_entry.id   b4d32b52020e719ae738ff34c9401de2
#
_cell.length_a   1.000
_cell.length_b   1.000
_cell.length_c   1.000
_cell.angle_alpha   90.00
_cell.angle_beta   90.00
_cell.angle_gamma   90.00
#
_symmetry.space_group_name_H-M   'P 1'
#
loop_
_entity.id
_entity.type
_entity.pdbx_description
1 polymer ?
#
loop_
_entity_poly.entity_id
_entity_poly.type
_entity_poly.pdbx_seq_one_letter_code
_entity_poly.pdbx_strand_id
1 'polypeptide(L)'
;AVQRLWGVGPATLERLHRLGIAHVADLHRVDPTVVAAALGRNQADHLIALSTGFDDRPVEVDRDAKSIGHEETYAQNLHSVSEMRTNLVRLTDAVASRLRQAGVGARTLQLKIRFDDGFHTITRSTTSREASDSAAVIMEMLEPIMETIDPSPGIRLLGVSGSNLGPVFHQMTLDEAAEDAPAHGATDAALDEIRDRFGADAIGPASAVRGGEVRNVKRGGQQWGPDQ
;
A
#
# COMPACT_ATOMS: atom_id res chain seq x y z
N ALA A 1 -24.47 22.43 -3.94
CA ALA A 1 -23.03 22.72 -3.88
C ALA A 1 -22.26 21.70 -4.70
N VAL A 2 -21.19 22.10 -5.40
CA VAL A 2 -20.38 21.26 -6.28
C VAL A 2 -19.66 20.13 -5.54
N GLN A 3 -19.39 20.30 -4.26
CA GLN A 3 -18.79 19.28 -3.40
C GLN A 3 -19.61 17.97 -3.26
N ARG A 4 -20.88 17.99 -3.71
CA ARG A 4 -21.74 16.79 -3.69
C ARG A 4 -21.53 15.87 -4.88
N LEU A 5 -20.80 16.32 -5.91
CA LEU A 5 -20.45 15.47 -7.03
C LEU A 5 -19.38 14.46 -6.59
N TRP A 6 -19.56 13.23 -7.04
CA TRP A 6 -18.55 12.19 -6.86
C TRP A 6 -17.20 12.61 -7.46
N GLY A 7 -16.11 12.41 -6.73
CA GLY A 7 -14.76 12.82 -7.16
C GLY A 7 -14.36 14.24 -6.76
N VAL A 8 -15.25 14.99 -6.09
CA VAL A 8 -14.93 16.31 -5.53
C VAL A 8 -14.54 16.19 -4.07
N GLY A 9 -13.27 15.91 -3.83
CA GLY A 9 -12.65 16.00 -2.50
C GLY A 9 -12.18 17.43 -2.18
N PRO A 10 -11.62 17.67 -0.97
CA PRO A 10 -11.20 19.01 -0.53
C PRO A 10 -10.27 19.74 -1.51
N ALA A 11 -9.25 19.05 -2.03
CA ALA A 11 -8.31 19.63 -2.98
C ALA A 11 -8.95 19.99 -4.32
N THR A 12 -9.86 19.15 -4.82
CA THR A 12 -10.64 19.43 -6.05
C THR A 12 -11.58 20.59 -5.83
N LEU A 13 -12.26 20.64 -4.67
CA LEU A 13 -13.16 21.72 -4.30
C LEU A 13 -12.45 23.06 -4.28
N GLU A 14 -11.26 23.14 -3.69
CA GLU A 14 -10.46 24.36 -3.66
C GLU A 14 -10.13 24.85 -5.07
N ARG A 15 -9.73 23.95 -5.97
CA ARG A 15 -9.45 24.31 -7.38
C ARG A 15 -10.69 24.81 -8.10
N LEU A 16 -11.84 24.16 -7.88
CA LEU A 16 -13.13 24.60 -8.46
C LEU A 16 -13.54 25.98 -7.94
N HIS A 17 -13.40 26.22 -6.64
CA HIS A 17 -13.69 27.54 -6.05
C HIS A 17 -12.81 28.66 -6.63
N ARG A 18 -11.54 28.42 -6.92
CA ARG A 18 -10.65 29.39 -7.60
C ARG A 18 -11.14 29.74 -9.00
N LEU A 19 -11.91 28.86 -9.65
CA LEU A 19 -12.57 29.12 -10.93
C LEU A 19 -13.97 29.74 -10.78
N GLY A 20 -14.41 30.07 -9.55
CA GLY A 20 -15.73 30.58 -9.27
C GLY A 20 -16.84 29.52 -9.30
N ILE A 21 -16.49 28.23 -9.33
CA ILE A 21 -17.44 27.11 -9.39
C ILE A 21 -17.78 26.67 -7.96
N ALA A 22 -18.92 27.13 -7.43
CA ALA A 22 -19.42 26.76 -6.10
C ALA A 22 -20.61 25.77 -6.19
N HIS A 23 -21.36 25.79 -7.29
CA HIS A 23 -22.51 24.94 -7.52
C HIS A 23 -22.34 24.05 -8.74
N VAL A 24 -23.09 22.96 -8.81
CA VAL A 24 -23.07 22.04 -9.96
C VAL A 24 -23.40 22.77 -11.27
N ALA A 25 -24.37 23.69 -11.24
CA ALA A 25 -24.77 24.47 -12.39
C ALA A 25 -23.67 25.42 -12.93
N ASP A 26 -22.71 25.78 -12.09
CA ASP A 26 -21.62 26.67 -12.52
C ASP A 26 -20.67 25.97 -13.50
N LEU A 27 -20.59 24.63 -13.45
CA LEU A 27 -19.80 23.83 -14.40
C LEU A 27 -20.25 24.01 -15.86
N HIS A 28 -21.52 24.41 -16.10
CA HIS A 28 -22.02 24.68 -17.45
C HIS A 28 -21.70 26.07 -17.96
N ARG A 29 -21.25 26.98 -17.08
CA ARG A 29 -20.96 28.39 -17.42
C ARG A 29 -19.50 28.65 -17.71
N VAL A 30 -18.64 27.75 -17.23
CA VAL A 30 -17.17 27.85 -17.40
C VAL A 30 -16.77 27.02 -18.61
N ASP A 31 -15.85 27.55 -19.41
CA ASP A 31 -15.31 26.83 -20.55
C ASP A 31 -14.67 25.49 -20.07
N PRO A 32 -15.06 24.34 -20.67
CA PRO A 32 -14.50 23.03 -20.33
C PRO A 32 -12.97 22.98 -20.36
N THR A 33 -12.34 23.76 -21.24
CA THR A 33 -10.88 23.81 -21.35
C THR A 33 -10.22 24.44 -20.11
N VAL A 34 -10.88 25.40 -19.47
CA VAL A 34 -10.43 26.03 -18.22
C VAL A 34 -10.51 25.03 -17.06
N VAL A 35 -11.61 24.28 -17.00
CA VAL A 35 -11.79 23.23 -15.99
C VAL A 35 -10.74 22.12 -16.19
N ALA A 36 -10.50 21.72 -17.45
CA ALA A 36 -9.51 20.72 -17.81
C ALA A 36 -8.07 21.18 -17.49
N ALA A 37 -7.76 22.45 -17.66
CA ALA A 37 -6.45 22.99 -17.28
C ALA A 37 -6.22 22.94 -15.75
N ALA A 38 -7.26 23.13 -14.96
CA ALA A 38 -7.16 23.12 -13.50
C ALA A 38 -7.16 21.71 -12.87
N LEU A 39 -7.95 20.78 -13.44
CA LEU A 39 -8.19 19.45 -12.84
C LEU A 39 -7.55 18.29 -13.62
N GLY A 40 -7.12 18.52 -14.87
CA GLY A 40 -6.82 17.49 -15.84
C GLY A 40 -8.07 17.06 -16.63
N ARG A 41 -7.86 16.68 -17.89
CA ARG A 41 -8.96 16.39 -18.86
C ARG A 41 -9.95 15.36 -18.33
N ASN A 42 -9.47 14.19 -17.91
CA ASN A 42 -10.34 13.09 -17.48
C ASN A 42 -11.26 13.47 -16.31
N GLN A 43 -10.75 14.21 -15.33
CA GLN A 43 -11.55 14.66 -14.19
C GLN A 43 -12.53 15.77 -14.58
N ALA A 44 -12.14 16.69 -15.45
CA ALA A 44 -13.03 17.74 -15.95
C ALA A 44 -14.20 17.14 -16.73
N ASP A 45 -13.92 16.27 -17.71
CA ASP A 45 -14.95 15.61 -18.52
C ASP A 45 -15.91 14.82 -17.65
N HIS A 46 -15.38 14.09 -16.67
CA HIS A 46 -16.20 13.35 -15.71
C HIS A 46 -17.13 14.25 -14.88
N LEU A 47 -16.62 15.34 -14.31
CA LEU A 47 -17.44 16.25 -13.49
C LEU A 47 -18.48 16.98 -14.32
N ILE A 48 -18.15 17.35 -15.56
CA ILE A 48 -19.09 17.97 -16.50
C ILE A 48 -20.21 16.98 -16.86
N ALA A 49 -19.89 15.73 -17.17
CA ALA A 49 -20.87 14.69 -17.44
C ALA A 49 -21.80 14.47 -16.23
N LEU A 50 -21.23 14.29 -15.03
CA LEU A 50 -22.01 14.15 -13.79
C LEU A 50 -22.92 15.35 -13.52
N SER A 51 -22.50 16.56 -13.91
CA SER A 51 -23.29 17.78 -13.70
C SER A 51 -24.57 17.80 -14.54
N THR A 52 -24.61 17.05 -15.64
CA THR A 52 -25.81 16.85 -16.48
C THR A 52 -26.64 15.63 -16.05
N GLY A 53 -26.22 14.91 -15.02
CA GLY A 53 -26.84 13.65 -14.61
C GLY A 53 -26.42 12.45 -15.46
N PHE A 54 -25.38 12.60 -16.29
CA PHE A 54 -24.87 11.53 -17.11
C PHE A 54 -23.70 10.81 -16.42
N ASP A 55 -23.85 9.51 -16.22
CA ASP A 55 -22.80 8.61 -15.70
C ASP A 55 -22.94 7.26 -16.41
N ASP A 56 -22.06 7.02 -17.36
CA ASP A 56 -22.02 5.80 -18.18
C ASP A 56 -21.00 4.77 -17.69
N ARG A 57 -20.41 5.00 -16.53
CA ARG A 57 -19.41 4.09 -15.98
C ARG A 57 -20.03 2.72 -15.70
N PRO A 58 -19.48 1.64 -16.26
CA PRO A 58 -19.92 0.30 -15.93
C PRO A 58 -19.57 -0.05 -14.47
N VAL A 59 -20.31 -0.99 -13.90
CA VAL A 59 -19.90 -1.65 -12.66
C VAL A 59 -18.82 -2.66 -13.00
N GLU A 60 -17.57 -2.34 -12.67
CA GLU A 60 -16.44 -3.24 -12.83
C GLU A 60 -16.39 -4.18 -11.61
N VAL A 61 -16.74 -5.44 -11.81
CA VAL A 61 -16.74 -6.47 -10.76
C VAL A 61 -15.36 -7.12 -10.59
N ASP A 62 -14.57 -7.20 -11.67
CA ASP A 62 -13.24 -7.81 -11.69
C ASP A 62 -12.21 -6.77 -12.13
N ARG A 63 -11.70 -6.04 -11.17
CA ARG A 63 -10.64 -5.06 -11.41
C ARG A 63 -9.32 -5.58 -10.86
N ASP A 64 -8.31 -5.63 -11.71
CA ASP A 64 -6.95 -5.94 -11.27
C ASP A 64 -6.49 -5.00 -10.15
N ALA A 65 -5.85 -5.56 -9.14
CA ALA A 65 -5.29 -4.78 -8.07
C ALA A 65 -4.19 -3.85 -8.61
N LYS A 66 -4.28 -2.55 -8.34
CA LYS A 66 -3.23 -1.57 -8.67
C LYS A 66 -2.08 -1.59 -7.66
N SER A 67 -2.38 -2.02 -6.45
CA SER A 67 -1.42 -2.17 -5.37
C SER A 67 -1.89 -3.24 -4.40
N ILE A 68 -0.94 -3.89 -3.73
CA ILE A 68 -1.17 -4.86 -2.67
C ILE A 68 -0.40 -4.37 -1.45
N GLY A 69 -1.08 -4.20 -0.33
CA GLY A 69 -0.46 -3.66 0.86
C GLY A 69 -1.14 -4.11 2.14
N HIS A 70 -0.46 -3.84 3.24
CA HIS A 70 -0.98 -4.01 4.58
C HIS A 70 -0.49 -2.89 5.47
N GLU A 71 -1.38 -2.38 6.33
CA GLU A 71 -1.04 -1.40 7.36
C GLU A 71 -1.66 -1.80 8.69
N GLU A 72 -0.98 -1.49 9.77
CA GLU A 72 -1.40 -1.80 11.13
C GLU A 72 -1.32 -0.55 12.00
N THR A 73 -2.38 -0.33 12.78
CA THR A 73 -2.42 0.70 13.83
C THR A 73 -2.12 0.03 15.16
N TYR A 74 -1.15 0.54 15.89
CA TYR A 74 -0.70 -0.05 17.16
C TYR A 74 -1.45 0.53 18.34
N ALA A 75 -1.82 -0.32 19.30
CA ALA A 75 -2.40 0.12 20.58
C ALA A 75 -1.36 0.86 21.45
N GLN A 76 -0.10 0.46 21.35
CA GLN A 76 1.06 1.13 21.93
C GLN A 76 1.98 1.59 20.81
N ASN A 77 2.36 2.86 20.82
CA ASN A 77 3.22 3.43 19.81
C ASN A 77 4.61 2.76 19.82
N LEU A 78 5.22 2.67 18.64
CA LEU A 78 6.59 2.19 18.49
C LEU A 78 7.53 3.39 18.65
N HIS A 79 8.51 3.28 19.55
CA HIS A 79 9.44 4.37 19.86
C HIS A 79 10.91 4.06 19.52
N SER A 80 11.17 2.86 18.99
CA SER A 80 12.53 2.45 18.65
C SER A 80 12.63 1.86 17.24
N VAL A 81 13.80 2.00 16.64
CA VAL A 81 14.12 1.38 15.34
C VAL A 81 13.95 -0.13 15.39
N SER A 82 14.29 -0.77 16.53
CA SER A 82 14.13 -2.21 16.71
C SER A 82 12.67 -2.64 16.68
N GLU A 83 11.77 -1.90 17.34
CA GLU A 83 10.32 -2.17 17.30
C GLU A 83 9.76 -1.96 15.89
N MET A 84 10.17 -0.86 15.24
CA MET A 84 9.75 -0.57 13.86
C MET A 84 10.21 -1.68 12.92
N ARG A 85 11.49 -2.12 12.99
CA ARG A 85 12.03 -3.21 12.18
C ARG A 85 11.28 -4.53 12.40
N THR A 86 11.02 -4.90 13.66
CA THR A 86 10.27 -6.11 14.02
C THR A 86 8.90 -6.13 13.35
N ASN A 87 8.17 -5.02 13.39
CA ASN A 87 6.86 -4.92 12.77
C ASN A 87 6.95 -4.83 11.24
N LEU A 88 7.97 -4.16 10.71
CA LEU A 88 8.20 -4.07 9.26
C LEU A 88 8.43 -5.45 8.64
N VAL A 89 9.25 -6.31 9.25
CA VAL A 89 9.47 -7.70 8.79
C VAL A 89 8.14 -8.45 8.68
N ARG A 90 7.26 -8.33 9.67
CA ARG A 90 5.96 -8.99 9.69
C ARG A 90 5.01 -8.45 8.61
N LEU A 91 4.96 -7.13 8.42
CA LEU A 91 4.15 -6.51 7.37
C LEU A 91 4.65 -6.87 5.97
N THR A 92 5.97 -6.92 5.81
CA THR A 92 6.63 -7.30 4.55
C THR A 92 6.32 -8.75 4.18
N ASP A 93 6.41 -9.67 5.13
CA ASP A 93 6.05 -11.07 4.93
C ASP A 93 4.59 -11.23 4.50
N ALA A 94 3.67 -10.51 5.15
CA ALA A 94 2.25 -10.53 4.78
C ALA A 94 1.98 -9.96 3.38
N VAL A 95 2.68 -8.91 2.98
CA VAL A 95 2.56 -8.31 1.64
C VAL A 95 3.14 -9.25 0.58
N ALA A 96 4.32 -9.82 0.84
CA ALA A 96 4.98 -10.77 -0.05
C ALA A 96 4.08 -12.00 -0.33
N SER A 97 3.53 -12.61 0.72
CA SER A 97 2.59 -13.74 0.57
C SER A 97 1.36 -13.37 -0.28
N ARG A 98 0.81 -12.16 -0.11
CA ARG A 98 -0.33 -11.70 -0.95
C ARG A 98 0.06 -11.44 -2.40
N LEU A 99 1.28 -10.94 -2.65
CA LEU A 99 1.80 -10.76 -4.01
C LEU A 99 1.91 -12.12 -4.72
N ARG A 100 2.46 -13.14 -4.04
CA ARG A 100 2.57 -14.50 -4.56
C ARG A 100 1.20 -15.14 -4.80
N GLN A 101 0.26 -15.00 -3.87
CA GLN A 101 -1.13 -15.47 -4.05
C GLN A 101 -1.82 -14.82 -5.25
N ALA A 102 -1.49 -13.58 -5.57
CA ALA A 102 -1.99 -12.88 -6.75
C ALA A 102 -1.20 -13.19 -8.03
N GLY A 103 -0.11 -13.96 -7.96
CA GLY A 103 0.76 -14.28 -9.10
C GLY A 103 1.52 -13.08 -9.65
N VAL A 104 1.80 -12.07 -8.83
CA VAL A 104 2.46 -10.82 -9.24
C VAL A 104 3.55 -10.41 -8.28
N GLY A 105 4.53 -9.65 -8.75
CA GLY A 105 5.48 -8.93 -7.93
C GLY A 105 5.29 -7.42 -8.00
N ALA A 106 5.87 -6.71 -7.07
CA ALA A 106 5.87 -5.25 -7.02
C ALA A 106 7.23 -4.68 -7.41
N ARG A 107 7.24 -3.63 -8.25
CA ARG A 107 8.45 -2.84 -8.55
C ARG A 107 8.59 -1.65 -7.61
N THR A 108 7.50 -1.04 -7.23
CA THR A 108 7.49 0.11 -6.34
C THR A 108 6.99 -0.30 -4.97
N LEU A 109 7.83 -0.11 -3.97
CA LEU A 109 7.50 -0.35 -2.57
C LEU A 109 7.35 0.97 -1.84
N GLN A 110 6.34 1.04 -0.98
CA GLN A 110 6.02 2.22 -0.21
C GLN A 110 5.93 1.88 1.26
N LEU A 111 6.59 2.68 2.08
CA LEU A 111 6.49 2.69 3.53
C LEU A 111 5.66 3.89 3.96
N LYS A 112 4.53 3.63 4.65
CA LYS A 112 3.64 4.63 5.22
C LYS A 112 3.78 4.62 6.73
N ILE A 113 3.98 5.79 7.31
CA ILE A 113 4.15 5.96 8.75
C ILE A 113 3.23 7.09 9.20
N ARG A 114 2.45 6.83 10.25
CA ARG A 114 1.71 7.87 10.96
C ARG A 114 2.23 7.97 12.37
N PHE A 115 2.65 9.17 12.74
CA PHE A 115 3.07 9.50 14.09
C PHE A 115 1.87 9.84 14.98
N ASP A 116 2.03 9.67 16.28
CA ASP A 116 0.99 9.99 17.27
C ASP A 116 0.90 11.50 17.50
N ASP A 117 2.02 12.19 17.40
CA ASP A 117 2.10 13.64 17.50
C ASP A 117 1.37 14.32 16.34
N GLY A 118 0.17 14.85 16.61
CA GLY A 118 -0.65 15.55 15.60
C GLY A 118 -1.15 14.67 14.45
N PHE A 119 -1.04 13.34 14.52
CA PHE A 119 -1.43 12.38 13.49
C PHE A 119 -0.81 12.63 12.11
N HIS A 120 0.38 13.22 12.11
CA HIS A 120 1.12 13.50 10.88
C HIS A 120 1.52 12.20 10.19
N THR A 121 1.31 12.14 8.88
CA THR A 121 1.59 10.96 8.08
C THR A 121 2.66 11.27 7.06
N ILE A 122 3.69 10.45 7.01
CA ILE A 122 4.69 10.47 5.95
C ILE A 122 4.60 9.19 5.12
N THR A 123 5.00 9.32 3.86
CA THR A 123 5.10 8.22 2.93
C THR A 123 6.44 8.33 2.22
N ARG A 124 7.15 7.21 2.11
CA ARG A 124 8.41 7.08 1.38
C ARG A 124 8.30 5.90 0.44
N SER A 125 8.92 6.00 -0.72
CA SER A 125 8.88 4.91 -1.71
C SER A 125 10.24 4.70 -2.35
N THR A 126 10.46 3.47 -2.79
CA THR A 126 11.59 3.04 -3.61
C THR A 126 11.08 2.24 -4.78
N THR A 127 11.80 2.26 -5.90
CA THR A 127 11.41 1.55 -7.12
C THR A 127 12.58 0.77 -7.66
N SER A 128 12.37 -0.53 -7.87
CA SER A 128 13.31 -1.44 -8.53
C SER A 128 13.01 -1.55 -10.04
N ARG A 129 13.98 -2.01 -10.80
CA ARG A 129 13.80 -2.39 -12.21
C ARG A 129 12.96 -3.66 -12.34
N GLU A 130 13.15 -4.60 -11.43
CA GLU A 130 12.51 -5.90 -11.43
C GLU A 130 11.39 -5.96 -10.41
N ALA A 131 10.33 -6.70 -10.73
CA ALA A 131 9.24 -6.94 -9.81
C ALA A 131 9.63 -8.09 -8.86
N SER A 132 9.38 -7.91 -7.56
CA SER A 132 9.64 -8.95 -6.56
C SER A 132 8.41 -9.24 -5.72
N ASP A 133 8.26 -10.49 -5.32
CA ASP A 133 7.28 -11.03 -4.39
C ASP A 133 7.94 -11.70 -3.18
N SER A 134 9.29 -11.63 -3.10
CA SER A 134 10.07 -12.18 -2.00
C SER A 134 10.12 -11.22 -0.81
N ALA A 135 9.80 -11.75 0.38
CA ALA A 135 9.82 -10.98 1.62
C ALA A 135 11.23 -10.45 1.93
N ALA A 136 12.28 -11.21 1.63
CA ALA A 136 13.66 -10.80 1.86
C ALA A 136 14.05 -9.61 0.97
N VAL A 137 13.76 -9.68 -0.32
CA VAL A 137 14.05 -8.61 -1.29
C VAL A 137 13.26 -7.34 -0.96
N ILE A 138 11.97 -7.48 -0.61
CA ILE A 138 11.14 -6.34 -0.21
C ILE A 138 11.69 -5.67 1.05
N MET A 139 12.13 -6.46 2.03
CA MET A 139 12.72 -5.93 3.26
C MET A 139 14.04 -5.20 2.97
N GLU A 140 14.91 -5.77 2.15
CA GLU A 140 16.18 -5.14 1.72
C GLU A 140 15.94 -3.79 1.04
N MET A 141 14.92 -3.69 0.20
CA MET A 141 14.54 -2.42 -0.46
C MET A 141 13.99 -1.37 0.51
N LEU A 142 13.30 -1.79 1.58
CA LEU A 142 12.67 -0.87 2.54
C LEU A 142 13.62 -0.46 3.68
N GLU A 143 14.63 -1.26 3.98
CA GLU A 143 15.56 -1.02 5.10
C GLU A 143 16.27 0.34 5.02
N PRO A 144 16.84 0.78 3.88
CA PRO A 144 17.46 2.10 3.76
C PRO A 144 16.46 3.25 4.01
N ILE A 145 15.20 3.05 3.63
CA ILE A 145 14.14 4.05 3.89
C ILE A 145 13.81 4.08 5.38
N MET A 146 13.68 2.92 6.01
CA MET A 146 13.39 2.79 7.44
C MET A 146 14.45 3.48 8.29
N GLU A 147 15.73 3.34 7.94
CA GLU A 147 16.84 3.95 8.66
C GLU A 147 16.82 5.49 8.66
N THR A 148 16.13 6.11 7.70
CA THR A 148 15.96 7.58 7.67
C THR A 148 14.86 8.09 8.60
N ILE A 149 14.11 7.21 9.25
CA ILE A 149 12.95 7.56 10.05
C ILE A 149 13.33 7.61 11.53
N ASP A 150 13.05 8.73 12.18
CA ASP A 150 13.13 8.86 13.63
C ASP A 150 11.81 8.35 14.26
N PRO A 151 11.82 7.25 15.02
CA PRO A 151 10.63 6.72 15.67
C PRO A 151 10.32 7.40 17.01
N SER A 152 11.19 8.27 17.52
CA SER A 152 11.07 8.86 18.88
C SER A 152 9.75 9.62 19.14
N PRO A 153 9.11 10.27 18.14
CA PRO A 153 7.78 10.88 18.34
C PRO A 153 6.65 9.87 18.60
N GLY A 154 6.91 8.58 18.41
CA GLY A 154 5.92 7.52 18.54
C GLY A 154 5.21 7.21 17.23
N ILE A 155 5.45 6.03 16.69
CA ILE A 155 4.79 5.53 15.47
C ILE A 155 3.50 4.83 15.87
N ARG A 156 2.36 5.41 15.49
CA ARG A 156 1.03 4.86 15.73
C ARG A 156 0.56 3.91 14.63
N LEU A 157 1.00 4.12 13.39
CA LEU A 157 0.67 3.26 12.25
C LEU A 157 1.89 3.05 11.37
N LEU A 158 2.10 1.81 10.98
CA LEU A 158 3.08 1.40 9.98
C LEU A 158 2.38 0.63 8.88
N GLY A 159 2.71 0.92 7.63
CA GLY A 159 2.15 0.23 6.47
C GLY A 159 3.17 0.00 5.37
N VAL A 160 3.06 -1.15 4.72
CA VAL A 160 3.84 -1.52 3.53
C VAL A 160 2.88 -1.74 2.38
N SER A 161 3.20 -1.22 1.21
CA SER A 161 2.44 -1.52 0.00
C SER A 161 3.35 -1.65 -1.22
N GLY A 162 3.04 -2.62 -2.06
CA GLY A 162 3.63 -2.81 -3.37
C GLY A 162 2.71 -2.32 -4.48
N SER A 163 3.26 -1.60 -5.44
CA SER A 163 2.56 -1.09 -6.62
C SER A 163 3.43 -1.26 -7.87
N ASN A 164 2.95 -0.80 -9.02
CA ASN A 164 3.60 -1.07 -10.29
C ASN A 164 3.80 -2.58 -10.45
N LEU A 165 2.66 -3.31 -10.30
CA LEU A 165 2.61 -4.75 -10.28
C LEU A 165 2.90 -5.32 -11.66
N GLY A 166 3.56 -6.48 -11.70
CA GLY A 166 3.88 -7.18 -12.93
C GLY A 166 4.38 -8.60 -12.67
N PRO A 167 4.66 -9.36 -13.74
CA PRO A 167 5.18 -10.71 -13.59
C PRO A 167 6.55 -10.69 -12.88
N VAL A 168 6.80 -11.71 -12.08
CA VAL A 168 8.08 -11.96 -11.44
C VAL A 168 8.94 -12.79 -12.38
N PHE A 169 10.12 -12.30 -12.68
CA PHE A 169 11.13 -13.04 -13.46
C PHE A 169 12.30 -13.35 -12.54
N HIS A 170 12.51 -14.63 -12.26
CA HIS A 170 13.68 -15.09 -11.55
C HIS A 170 14.83 -15.28 -12.57
N GLN A 171 15.62 -14.25 -12.75
CA GLN A 171 16.88 -14.38 -13.48
C GLN A 171 17.96 -14.82 -12.48
N MET A 172 18.36 -16.09 -12.57
CA MET A 172 19.51 -16.59 -11.81
C MET A 172 20.78 -15.89 -12.29
N THR A 173 21.56 -15.37 -11.37
CA THR A 173 22.92 -14.92 -11.68
C THR A 173 23.85 -16.12 -11.83
N LEU A 174 24.99 -15.93 -12.50
CA LEU A 174 25.99 -17.00 -12.64
C LEU A 174 26.53 -17.46 -11.29
N ASP A 175 26.59 -16.57 -10.29
CA ASP A 175 27.03 -16.87 -8.94
C ASP A 175 25.97 -17.69 -8.17
N GLU A 176 24.67 -17.37 -8.30
CA GLU A 176 23.57 -18.18 -7.73
C GLU A 176 23.46 -19.56 -8.37
N ALA A 177 23.84 -19.70 -9.64
CA ALA A 177 23.90 -21.00 -10.32
C ALA A 177 25.10 -21.86 -9.85
N ALA A 178 26.13 -21.25 -9.24
CA ALA A 178 27.34 -21.91 -8.74
C ALA A 178 27.24 -22.28 -7.25
N GLU A 179 26.38 -21.61 -6.49
CA GLU A 179 26.13 -21.90 -5.08
C GLU A 179 24.85 -22.73 -4.97
N ASP A 180 24.90 -23.88 -4.24
CA ASP A 180 23.72 -24.68 -3.86
C ASP A 180 22.80 -23.94 -2.84
N ALA A 181 22.78 -22.61 -2.88
CA ALA A 181 21.93 -21.80 -2.03
C ALA A 181 20.48 -21.89 -2.52
N PRO A 182 19.52 -22.21 -1.64
CA PRO A 182 18.10 -22.23 -2.04
C PRO A 182 17.73 -20.82 -2.54
N ALA A 183 17.32 -20.74 -3.80
CA ALA A 183 16.80 -19.49 -4.36
C ALA A 183 15.74 -18.93 -3.39
N HIS A 184 15.77 -17.63 -3.13
CA HIS A 184 14.80 -16.96 -2.20
C HIS A 184 13.36 -17.42 -2.44
N GLY A 185 12.96 -17.65 -3.69
CA GLY A 185 11.64 -18.17 -4.06
C GLY A 185 11.31 -19.57 -3.53
N ALA A 186 12.30 -20.46 -3.34
CA ALA A 186 12.04 -21.81 -2.83
C ALA A 186 11.65 -21.78 -1.33
N THR A 187 12.28 -20.92 -0.54
CA THR A 187 11.95 -20.73 0.87
C THR A 187 10.55 -20.11 1.02
N ASP A 188 10.25 -19.07 0.24
CA ASP A 188 8.95 -18.39 0.26
C ASP A 188 7.82 -19.37 -0.16
N ALA A 189 8.04 -20.21 -1.18
CA ALA A 189 7.08 -21.23 -1.61
C ALA A 189 6.83 -22.28 -0.52
N ALA A 190 7.87 -22.75 0.15
CA ALA A 190 7.73 -23.71 1.27
C ALA A 190 6.96 -23.11 2.45
N LEU A 191 7.19 -21.82 2.76
CA LEU A 191 6.43 -21.12 3.80
C LEU A 191 4.94 -21.03 3.45
N ASP A 192 4.62 -20.71 2.20
CA ASP A 192 3.23 -20.61 1.74
C ASP A 192 2.55 -21.98 1.74
N GLU A 193 3.23 -23.06 1.31
CA GLU A 193 2.69 -24.43 1.39
C GLU A 193 2.36 -24.84 2.84
N ILE A 194 3.24 -24.51 3.79
CA ILE A 194 2.98 -24.79 5.21
C ILE A 194 1.75 -24.00 5.70
N ARG A 195 1.63 -22.71 5.31
CA ARG A 195 0.49 -21.87 5.68
C ARG A 195 -0.82 -22.37 5.08
N ASP A 196 -0.80 -22.80 3.82
CA ASP A 196 -1.98 -23.35 3.14
C ASP A 196 -2.47 -24.64 3.81
N ARG A 197 -1.54 -25.48 4.28
CA ARG A 197 -1.86 -26.78 4.89
C ARG A 197 -2.25 -26.67 6.37
N PHE A 198 -1.60 -25.81 7.12
CA PHE A 198 -1.71 -25.76 8.59
C PHE A 198 -2.30 -24.45 9.12
N GLY A 199 -2.61 -23.50 8.24
CA GLY A 199 -3.11 -22.18 8.59
C GLY A 199 -2.01 -21.11 8.62
N ALA A 200 -2.43 -19.87 8.46
CA ALA A 200 -1.52 -18.72 8.35
C ALA A 200 -0.63 -18.51 9.59
N ASP A 201 -1.10 -18.95 10.75
CA ASP A 201 -0.40 -18.80 12.04
C ASP A 201 0.58 -19.95 12.33
N ALA A 202 0.71 -20.95 11.43
CA ALA A 202 1.58 -22.11 11.62
C ALA A 202 3.07 -21.79 11.53
N ILE A 203 3.43 -20.80 10.70
CA ILE A 203 4.82 -20.41 10.46
C ILE A 203 4.93 -18.92 10.12
N GLY A 204 5.97 -18.26 10.61
CA GLY A 204 6.25 -16.86 10.32
C GLY A 204 7.64 -16.44 10.76
N PRO A 205 8.01 -15.17 10.50
CA PRO A 205 9.31 -14.65 10.95
C PRO A 205 9.49 -14.80 12.46
N ALA A 206 10.69 -15.15 12.91
CA ALA A 206 10.98 -15.30 14.34
C ALA A 206 10.66 -14.03 15.16
N SER A 207 10.78 -12.86 14.55
CA SER A 207 10.39 -11.57 15.11
C SER A 207 8.87 -11.42 15.34
N ALA A 208 8.04 -12.25 14.69
CA ALA A 208 6.60 -12.26 14.87
C ALA A 208 6.15 -13.14 16.06
N VAL A 209 7.06 -13.93 16.66
CA VAL A 209 6.74 -14.83 17.78
C VAL A 209 6.69 -14.05 19.08
N ARG A 210 5.53 -14.04 19.75
CA ARG A 210 5.35 -13.52 21.11
C ARG A 210 4.60 -14.56 21.95
N GLY A 211 5.17 -14.89 23.10
CA GLY A 211 4.54 -15.86 24.01
C GLY A 211 4.40 -17.27 23.45
N GLY A 212 5.21 -17.66 22.46
CA GLY A 212 5.14 -18.98 21.81
C GLY A 212 4.16 -19.07 20.65
N GLU A 213 3.44 -17.99 20.33
CA GLU A 213 2.52 -17.91 19.19
C GLU A 213 3.05 -16.99 18.10
N VAL A 214 2.84 -17.37 16.84
CA VAL A 214 3.15 -16.52 15.68
C VAL A 214 2.05 -15.48 15.53
N ARG A 215 2.39 -14.21 15.69
CA ARG A 215 1.48 -13.10 15.37
C ARG A 215 1.53 -12.77 13.89
N ASN A 216 0.64 -13.37 13.13
CA ASN A 216 0.43 -13.00 11.74
C ASN A 216 -0.55 -11.84 11.59
N VAL A 217 -0.37 -11.13 10.49
CA VAL A 217 -1.23 -10.03 10.09
C VAL A 217 -2.51 -10.60 9.48
N LYS A 218 -3.66 -10.49 10.16
CA LYS A 218 -4.94 -11.02 9.67
C LYS A 218 -5.53 -10.15 8.57
N ARG A 219 -5.99 -10.79 7.49
CA ARG A 219 -6.72 -10.11 6.41
C ARG A 219 -8.03 -9.53 6.96
N GLY A 220 -8.25 -8.22 6.82
CA GLY A 220 -9.44 -7.54 7.33
C GLY A 220 -9.40 -7.16 8.81
N GLY A 221 -8.31 -7.46 9.52
CA GLY A 221 -8.07 -7.01 10.89
C GLY A 221 -7.72 -5.51 10.93
N GLN A 222 -8.67 -4.65 10.57
CA GLN A 222 -8.60 -3.26 11.01
C GLN A 222 -8.98 -3.26 12.48
N GLN A 223 -7.99 -3.23 13.34
CA GLN A 223 -8.22 -3.03 14.77
C GLN A 223 -8.61 -1.55 14.98
N TRP A 224 -9.90 -1.30 14.99
CA TRP A 224 -10.50 -0.12 15.54
C TRP A 224 -10.88 -0.45 16.99
N GLY A 225 -10.02 -0.09 17.92
CA GLY A 225 -10.30 -0.20 19.34
C GLY A 225 -9.12 -0.75 20.15
N PRO A 226 -9.14 -0.54 21.48
CA PRO A 226 -8.19 -1.20 22.37
C PRO A 226 -8.40 -2.71 22.33
N ASP A 227 -7.30 -3.46 22.31
CA ASP A 227 -7.32 -4.92 22.46
C ASP A 227 -8.17 -5.29 23.68
N GLN A 228 -9.22 -6.11 23.47
CA GLN A 228 -9.90 -6.82 24.55
C GLN A 228 -9.15 -8.08 24.89
#